data_611873e81f99dd39eb2e84ab9d16ce00
#
_entry.id   611873e81f99dd39eb2e84ab9d16ce00
#
_cell.length_a   1.000
_cell.length_b   1.000
_cell.length_c   1.000
_cell.angle_alpha   90.00
_cell.angle_beta   90.00
_cell.angle_gamma   90.00
#
_symmetry.space_group_name_H-M   'P 1'
#
loop_
_entity.id
_entity.type
_entity.pdbx_description
1 polymer ?
#
loop_
_entity_poly.entity_id
_entity_poly.type
_entity_poly.pdbx_seq_one_letter_code
_entity_poly.pdbx_strand_id
1 'polypeptide(L)'
;MAAIWASRLGAAVTVLEKNDKPGRKLLATGNGRCNFTNRYQDASCYRTGNQERASRVLEQFTEQDTEQFFEQLGIRIRSREGWLYPASEQAQSVLDLLVLEARFRKVKIKTRETAVAVEKAENGYLVRTEGWQYPADSVIICCGSCASQIAGSDGDTLRFADQLQLASIPFSPALCPLRCKGNQFSSWAGVR
;
A
#
# COMPACT_ATOMS: atom_id res chain seq x y z
N MET A 1 7.12 1.73 1.46
CA MET A 1 7.42 1.77 2.90
C MET A 1 7.99 0.46 3.41
N ALA A 2 7.30 -0.70 3.34
CA ALA A 2 7.81 -1.97 3.88
C ALA A 2 9.24 -2.30 3.43
N ALA A 3 9.56 -2.16 2.16
CA ALA A 3 10.90 -2.38 1.62
C ALA A 3 11.97 -1.44 2.21
N ILE A 4 11.62 -0.18 2.44
CA ILE A 4 12.51 0.80 3.06
C ILE A 4 12.78 0.42 4.51
N TRP A 5 11.76 0.06 5.27
CA TRP A 5 11.93 -0.38 6.65
C TRP A 5 12.74 -1.66 6.76
N ALA A 6 12.44 -2.68 5.96
CA ALA A 6 13.22 -3.93 5.95
C ALA A 6 14.71 -3.64 5.63
N SER A 7 14.96 -2.78 4.66
CA SER A 7 16.32 -2.38 4.30
C SER A 7 17.01 -1.56 5.40
N ARG A 8 16.29 -0.69 6.11
CA ARG A 8 16.82 0.04 7.28
C ARG A 8 17.26 -0.90 8.40
N LEU A 9 16.60 -2.05 8.50
CA LEU A 9 16.93 -3.13 9.47
C LEU A 9 18.01 -4.10 8.94
N GLY A 10 18.63 -3.81 7.80
CA GLY A 10 19.76 -4.59 7.26
C GLY A 10 19.37 -5.68 6.28
N ALA A 11 18.09 -5.86 5.94
CA ALA A 11 17.70 -6.88 4.97
C ALA A 11 18.08 -6.48 3.53
N ALA A 12 18.50 -7.47 2.74
CA ALA A 12 18.64 -7.35 1.29
C ALA A 12 17.25 -7.50 0.66
N VAL A 13 16.70 -6.41 0.09
CA VAL A 13 15.31 -6.38 -0.35
C VAL A 13 15.18 -6.34 -1.86
N THR A 14 14.31 -7.22 -2.39
CA THR A 14 13.83 -7.16 -3.77
C THR A 14 12.32 -6.94 -3.77
N VAL A 15 11.85 -5.93 -4.49
CA VAL A 15 10.43 -5.64 -4.75
C VAL A 15 10.08 -6.17 -6.14
N LEU A 16 9.05 -7.00 -6.23
CA LEU A 16 8.46 -7.44 -7.48
C LEU A 16 7.18 -6.64 -7.73
N GLU A 17 7.13 -5.93 -8.84
CA GLU A 17 6.00 -5.10 -9.26
C GLU A 17 5.53 -5.55 -10.64
N LYS A 18 4.26 -5.96 -10.75
CA LYS A 18 3.73 -6.45 -12.02
C LYS A 18 3.54 -5.36 -13.09
N ASN A 19 3.31 -4.13 -12.66
CA ASN A 19 3.19 -3.00 -13.57
C ASN A 19 4.57 -2.53 -14.09
N ASP A 20 4.54 -1.67 -15.09
CA ASP A 20 5.72 -1.02 -15.67
C ASP A 20 6.39 -0.01 -14.71
N LYS A 21 5.63 0.50 -13.75
CA LYS A 21 6.08 1.47 -12.73
C LYS A 21 5.44 1.17 -11.39
N PRO A 22 6.18 1.29 -10.27
CA PRO A 22 5.62 1.14 -8.94
C PRO A 22 4.72 2.32 -8.56
N GLY A 23 3.83 2.11 -7.59
CA GLY A 23 3.13 3.20 -6.92
C GLY A 23 1.82 3.63 -7.55
N ARG A 24 1.24 2.92 -8.51
CA ARG A 24 -0.04 3.27 -9.14
C ARG A 24 -1.15 3.52 -8.13
N LYS A 25 -1.23 2.69 -7.09
CA LYS A 25 -2.24 2.88 -6.03
C LYS A 25 -2.01 4.16 -5.25
N LEU A 26 -0.77 4.47 -4.92
CA LEU A 26 -0.41 5.69 -4.20
C LEU A 26 -0.81 6.94 -5.00
N LEU A 27 -0.54 6.95 -6.30
CA LEU A 27 -0.89 8.06 -7.19
C LEU A 27 -2.39 8.34 -7.27
N ALA A 28 -3.23 7.34 -7.03
CA ALA A 28 -4.69 7.50 -7.03
C ALA A 28 -5.26 7.92 -5.66
N THR A 29 -4.46 7.86 -4.58
CA THR A 29 -4.94 8.20 -3.24
C THR A 29 -5.20 9.70 -3.08
N GLY A 30 -6.21 10.04 -2.29
CA GLY A 30 -6.58 11.45 -2.04
C GLY A 30 -6.85 12.25 -3.32
N ASN A 31 -7.36 11.61 -4.38
CA ASN A 31 -7.51 12.21 -5.72
C ASN A 31 -6.18 12.79 -6.27
N GLY A 32 -5.12 12.02 -6.21
CA GLY A 32 -3.80 12.41 -6.69
C GLY A 32 -3.00 13.29 -5.73
N ARG A 33 -3.50 13.53 -4.51
CA ARG A 33 -2.82 14.34 -3.48
C ARG A 33 -2.07 13.54 -2.43
N CYS A 34 -2.34 12.24 -2.30
CA CYS A 34 -1.77 11.33 -1.31
C CYS A 34 -2.10 11.75 0.14
N ASN A 35 -3.29 11.42 0.59
CA ASN A 35 -3.60 11.54 2.03
C ASN A 35 -2.79 10.50 2.81
N PHE A 36 -1.96 10.94 3.76
CA PHE A 36 -1.11 10.06 4.56
C PHE A 36 -1.87 9.41 5.70
N THR A 37 -2.54 10.22 6.51
CA THR A 37 -3.23 9.83 7.72
C THR A 37 -4.15 10.96 8.19
N ASN A 38 -4.73 10.79 9.38
CA ASN A 38 -5.53 11.82 10.06
C ASN A 38 -5.00 11.98 11.47
N ARG A 39 -5.00 13.20 12.00
CA ARG A 39 -4.63 13.47 13.41
C ARG A 39 -5.62 12.87 14.40
N TYR A 40 -6.87 12.71 13.98
CA TYR A 40 -7.86 12.03 14.79
C TYR A 40 -7.82 10.52 14.49
N GLN A 41 -7.30 9.77 15.45
CA GLN A 41 -7.13 8.32 15.42
C GLN A 41 -7.74 7.72 16.70
N ASP A 42 -9.05 7.64 16.74
CA ASP A 42 -9.77 7.01 17.84
C ASP A 42 -10.19 5.57 17.46
N ALA A 43 -10.23 4.69 18.45
CA ALA A 43 -10.62 3.29 18.24
C ALA A 43 -12.01 3.16 17.57
N SER A 44 -12.92 4.11 17.79
CA SER A 44 -14.24 4.13 17.15
C SER A 44 -14.21 4.38 15.64
N CYS A 45 -13.10 4.90 15.10
CA CYS A 45 -12.88 5.07 13.66
C CYS A 45 -12.73 3.73 12.93
N TYR A 46 -12.43 2.66 13.65
CA TYR A 46 -12.13 1.35 13.10
C TYR A 46 -13.25 0.34 13.39
N ARG A 47 -13.93 -0.11 12.35
CA ARG A 47 -14.97 -1.11 12.44
C ARG A 47 -14.38 -2.49 12.15
N THR A 48 -14.13 -3.26 13.20
CA THR A 48 -13.47 -4.57 13.11
C THR A 48 -14.11 -5.56 14.08
N GLY A 49 -14.04 -6.84 13.75
CA GLY A 49 -14.44 -7.92 14.66
C GLY A 49 -13.41 -8.18 15.79
N ASN A 50 -12.25 -7.56 15.76
CA ASN A 50 -11.21 -7.66 16.78
C ASN A 50 -10.57 -6.30 17.03
N GLN A 51 -11.21 -5.52 17.91
CA GLN A 51 -10.79 -4.17 18.25
C GLN A 51 -9.41 -4.11 18.92
N GLU A 52 -9.15 -5.07 19.83
CA GLU A 52 -7.87 -5.13 20.53
C GLU A 52 -6.69 -5.31 19.57
N ARG A 53 -6.85 -6.20 18.58
CA ARG A 53 -5.80 -6.41 17.57
C ARG A 53 -5.57 -5.18 16.70
N ALA A 54 -6.63 -4.47 16.34
CA ALA A 54 -6.53 -3.24 15.57
C ALA A 54 -5.79 -2.16 16.38
N SER A 55 -6.15 -1.96 17.65
CA SER A 55 -5.50 -0.99 18.55
C SER A 55 -4.01 -1.30 18.71
N ARG A 56 -3.64 -2.55 18.97
CA ARG A 56 -2.22 -2.95 19.08
C ARG A 56 -1.39 -2.59 17.83
N VAL A 57 -1.96 -2.75 16.65
CA VAL A 57 -1.25 -2.42 15.40
C VAL A 57 -1.07 -0.91 15.28
N LEU A 58 -2.09 -0.13 15.61
CA LEU A 58 -2.05 1.32 15.55
C LEU A 58 -1.12 1.95 16.60
N GLU A 59 -1.04 1.35 17.78
CA GLU A 59 -0.12 1.76 18.84
C GLU A 59 1.36 1.50 18.48
N GLN A 60 1.64 0.48 17.66
CA GLN A 60 3.01 0.16 17.21
C GLN A 60 3.51 1.12 16.12
N PHE A 61 2.62 1.73 15.37
CA PHE A 61 2.96 2.71 14.34
C PHE A 61 1.84 3.73 14.21
N THR A 62 2.03 4.85 14.89
CA THR A 62 1.05 5.92 15.07
C THR A 62 0.96 6.85 13.87
N GLU A 63 0.01 7.79 13.91
CA GLU A 63 -0.04 8.88 12.92
C GLU A 63 1.19 9.79 13.02
N GLN A 64 1.76 9.98 14.22
CA GLN A 64 2.99 10.74 14.42
C GLN A 64 4.20 10.02 13.81
N ASP A 65 4.29 8.68 13.93
CA ASP A 65 5.33 7.92 13.28
C ASP A 65 5.23 8.02 11.75
N THR A 66 4.00 8.07 11.23
CA THR A 66 3.75 8.29 9.80
C THR A 66 4.24 9.68 9.39
N GLU A 67 3.91 10.73 10.15
CA GLU A 67 4.35 12.11 9.91
C GLU A 67 5.89 12.18 9.91
N GLN A 68 6.52 11.69 10.97
CA GLN A 68 7.98 11.66 11.09
C GLN A 68 8.66 10.89 9.95
N PHE A 69 8.10 9.74 9.55
CA PHE A 69 8.65 8.98 8.43
C PHE A 69 8.72 9.81 7.14
N PHE A 70 7.65 10.53 6.80
CA PHE A 70 7.62 11.33 5.58
C PHE A 70 8.46 12.61 5.71
N GLU A 71 8.51 13.23 6.88
CA GLU A 71 9.40 14.38 7.15
C GLU A 71 10.88 14.00 7.02
N GLN A 72 11.28 12.82 7.51
CA GLN A 72 12.64 12.28 7.32
C GLN A 72 13.00 12.07 5.85
N LEU A 73 12.01 11.86 4.98
CA LEU A 73 12.21 11.81 3.53
C LEU A 73 12.25 13.20 2.88
N GLY A 74 12.13 14.28 3.66
CA GLY A 74 12.11 15.66 3.16
C GLY A 74 10.75 16.15 2.70
N ILE A 75 9.66 15.44 3.01
CA ILE A 75 8.31 15.88 2.68
C ILE A 75 7.79 16.82 3.75
N ARG A 76 7.49 18.07 3.39
CA ARG A 76 6.71 18.93 4.26
C ARG A 76 5.25 18.50 4.28
N ILE A 77 4.69 18.42 5.48
CA ILE A 77 3.31 17.99 5.70
C ILE A 77 2.42 19.20 5.93
N ARG A 78 1.22 19.16 5.35
CA ARG A 78 0.14 20.12 5.54
C ARG A 78 -1.06 19.43 6.14
N SER A 79 -1.60 19.99 7.23
CA SER A 79 -2.88 19.56 7.79
C SER A 79 -4.03 20.35 7.17
N ARG A 80 -5.11 19.64 6.84
CA ARG A 80 -6.38 20.21 6.39
C ARG A 80 -7.50 19.50 7.16
N GLU A 81 -8.09 20.17 8.12
CA GLU A 81 -9.15 19.63 9.00
C GLU A 81 -8.75 18.27 9.65
N GLY A 82 -7.50 18.15 10.06
CA GLY A 82 -6.94 16.93 10.63
C GLY A 82 -6.37 15.94 9.62
N TRP A 83 -6.77 15.98 8.34
CA TRP A 83 -6.19 15.16 7.28
C TRP A 83 -4.79 15.66 6.92
N LEU A 84 -3.83 14.74 6.79
CA LEU A 84 -2.44 15.06 6.51
C LEU A 84 -2.08 14.74 5.05
N TYR A 85 -1.55 15.73 4.36
CA TYR A 85 -1.14 15.66 2.97
C TYR A 85 0.29 16.17 2.79
N PRO A 86 1.01 15.81 1.71
CA PRO A 86 2.20 16.53 1.34
C PRO A 86 1.85 17.99 1.03
N ALA A 87 2.70 18.94 1.42
CA ALA A 87 2.48 20.36 1.15
C ALA A 87 2.39 20.68 -0.34
N SER A 88 2.97 19.84 -1.19
CA SER A 88 2.85 19.91 -2.65
C SER A 88 1.44 19.58 -3.17
N GLU A 89 0.61 18.92 -2.36
CA GLU A 89 -0.68 18.33 -2.76
C GLU A 89 -0.57 17.42 -4.01
N GLN A 90 0.59 16.79 -4.21
CA GLN A 90 0.88 15.91 -5.35
C GLN A 90 1.37 14.54 -4.87
N ALA A 91 0.63 13.49 -5.17
CA ALA A 91 1.03 12.12 -4.86
C ALA A 91 2.33 11.71 -5.57
N GLN A 92 2.61 12.33 -6.73
CA GLN A 92 3.84 12.07 -7.48
C GLN A 92 5.08 12.43 -6.68
N SER A 93 5.11 13.58 -5.99
CA SER A 93 6.26 13.98 -5.17
C SER A 93 6.55 12.99 -4.04
N VAL A 94 5.51 12.40 -3.47
CA VAL A 94 5.63 11.37 -2.45
C VAL A 94 6.21 10.08 -3.02
N LEU A 95 5.70 9.66 -4.18
CA LEU A 95 6.20 8.47 -4.88
C LEU A 95 7.67 8.61 -5.25
N ASP A 96 8.05 9.75 -5.81
CA ASP A 96 9.42 10.01 -6.25
C ASP A 96 10.42 9.90 -5.08
N LEU A 97 10.08 10.46 -3.92
CA LEU A 97 10.92 10.38 -2.72
C LEU A 97 10.96 8.97 -2.12
N LEU A 98 9.84 8.24 -2.12
CA LEU A 98 9.85 6.83 -1.71
C LEU A 98 10.73 5.96 -2.62
N VAL A 99 10.67 6.18 -3.93
CA VAL A 99 11.51 5.45 -4.89
C VAL A 99 12.99 5.85 -4.74
N LEU A 100 13.27 7.13 -4.53
CA LEU A 100 14.63 7.63 -4.30
C LEU A 100 15.22 7.00 -3.03
N GLU A 101 14.50 7.02 -1.91
CA GLU A 101 14.95 6.41 -0.65
C GLU A 101 15.16 4.89 -0.81
N ALA A 102 14.24 4.20 -1.49
CA ALA A 102 14.40 2.76 -1.76
C ALA A 102 15.69 2.48 -2.57
N ARG A 103 15.97 3.29 -3.59
CA ARG A 103 17.20 3.18 -4.40
C ARG A 103 18.46 3.50 -3.57
N PHE A 104 18.41 4.57 -2.78
CA PHE A 104 19.51 4.94 -1.88
C PHE A 104 19.86 3.79 -0.94
N ARG A 105 18.85 3.06 -0.47
CA ARG A 105 18.98 1.87 0.37
C ARG A 105 19.28 0.59 -0.41
N LYS A 106 19.59 0.68 -1.68
CA LYS A 106 19.93 -0.47 -2.55
C LYS A 106 18.81 -1.51 -2.67
N VAL A 107 17.56 -1.10 -2.44
CA VAL A 107 16.39 -1.96 -2.71
C VAL A 107 16.31 -2.20 -4.22
N LYS A 108 16.25 -3.47 -4.62
CA LYS A 108 16.08 -3.87 -6.02
C LYS A 108 14.60 -3.82 -6.37
N ILE A 109 14.19 -2.89 -7.24
CA ILE A 109 12.81 -2.80 -7.73
C ILE A 109 12.77 -3.40 -9.14
N LYS A 110 12.07 -4.52 -9.29
CA LYS A 110 11.84 -5.20 -10.57
C LYS A 110 10.41 -4.94 -11.01
N THR A 111 10.26 -4.22 -12.10
CA THR A 111 8.96 -3.93 -12.73
C THR A 111 8.67 -4.90 -13.85
N ARG A 112 7.40 -5.04 -14.25
CA ARG A 112 6.91 -6.07 -15.19
C ARG A 112 7.25 -7.47 -14.72
N GLU A 113 7.26 -7.67 -13.41
CA GLU A 113 7.61 -8.94 -12.77
C GLU A 113 6.42 -9.43 -11.95
N THR A 114 5.58 -10.23 -12.57
CA THR A 114 4.34 -10.71 -11.98
C THR A 114 4.60 -11.97 -11.15
N ALA A 115 4.43 -11.87 -9.84
CA ALA A 115 4.45 -13.04 -8.97
C ALA A 115 3.20 -13.91 -9.23
N VAL A 116 3.42 -15.19 -9.55
CA VAL A 116 2.36 -16.16 -9.82
C VAL A 116 2.16 -17.14 -8.67
N ALA A 117 3.20 -17.41 -7.89
CA ALA A 117 3.11 -18.28 -6.71
C ALA A 117 4.07 -17.83 -5.61
N VAL A 118 3.67 -18.13 -4.37
CA VAL A 118 4.52 -18.03 -3.16
C VAL A 118 4.44 -19.37 -2.46
N GLU A 119 5.56 -20.06 -2.32
CA GLU A 119 5.64 -21.40 -1.77
C GLU A 119 6.58 -21.39 -0.55
N LYS A 120 6.27 -22.22 0.45
CA LYS A 120 7.24 -22.50 1.52
C LYS A 120 8.35 -23.40 0.96
N ALA A 121 9.60 -23.07 1.29
CA ALA A 121 10.77 -23.86 1.03
C ALA A 121 11.35 -24.41 2.35
N GLU A 122 12.31 -25.29 2.29
CA GLU A 122 12.97 -25.87 3.47
C GLU A 122 13.52 -24.77 4.39
N ASN A 123 14.17 -23.75 3.80
CA ASN A 123 14.70 -22.61 4.51
C ASN A 123 14.11 -21.30 3.90
N GLY A 124 12.88 -20.92 4.32
CA GLY A 124 12.25 -19.69 3.85
C GLY A 124 11.15 -19.89 2.81
N TYR A 125 11.23 -19.16 1.73
CA TYR A 125 10.18 -19.10 0.71
C TYR A 125 10.77 -19.07 -0.70
N LEU A 126 9.97 -19.53 -1.66
CA LEU A 126 10.23 -19.40 -3.09
C LEU A 126 9.09 -18.60 -3.74
N VAL A 127 9.40 -17.42 -4.26
CA VAL A 127 8.46 -16.64 -5.07
C VAL A 127 8.70 -16.95 -6.54
N ARG A 128 7.67 -17.44 -7.23
CA ARG A 128 7.72 -17.71 -8.68
C ARG A 128 7.07 -16.58 -9.44
N THR A 129 7.69 -16.23 -10.55
CA THR A 129 7.12 -15.35 -11.57
C THR A 129 7.00 -16.11 -12.88
N GLU A 130 6.49 -15.49 -13.93
CA GLU A 130 6.39 -16.13 -15.24
C GLU A 130 7.75 -16.57 -15.81
N GLY A 131 8.83 -15.83 -15.51
CA GLY A 131 10.16 -16.08 -16.06
C GLY A 131 11.22 -16.48 -15.04
N TRP A 132 11.01 -16.26 -13.74
CA TRP A 132 12.06 -16.36 -12.73
C TRP A 132 11.57 -16.97 -11.43
N GLN A 133 12.54 -17.34 -10.60
CA GLN A 133 12.33 -17.82 -9.24
C GLN A 133 13.20 -16.97 -8.28
N TYR A 134 12.60 -16.55 -7.17
CA TYR A 134 13.24 -15.72 -6.16
C TYR A 134 13.19 -16.42 -4.82
N PRO A 135 14.29 -17.06 -4.37
CA PRO A 135 14.39 -17.54 -3.00
C PRO A 135 14.50 -16.36 -2.05
N ALA A 136 13.87 -16.48 -0.90
CA ALA A 136 13.89 -15.46 0.15
C ALA A 136 13.69 -16.06 1.53
N ASP A 137 14.38 -15.51 2.53
CA ASP A 137 14.19 -15.89 3.94
C ASP A 137 12.80 -15.48 4.45
N SER A 138 12.28 -14.37 3.93
CA SER A 138 10.99 -13.81 4.31
C SER A 138 10.31 -13.14 3.11
N VAL A 139 8.97 -13.18 3.09
CA VAL A 139 8.15 -12.52 2.06
C VAL A 139 7.13 -11.60 2.70
N ILE A 140 7.05 -10.37 2.22
CA ILE A 140 6.02 -9.40 2.61
C ILE A 140 5.05 -9.23 1.43
N ILE A 141 3.81 -9.68 1.61
CA ILE A 141 2.77 -9.61 0.58
C ILE A 141 2.07 -8.25 0.68
N CYS A 142 2.31 -7.39 -0.31
CA CYS A 142 1.74 -6.04 -0.40
C CYS A 142 0.95 -5.81 -1.69
N CYS A 143 0.36 -6.87 -2.25
CA CYS A 143 -0.34 -6.83 -3.55
C CYS A 143 -1.68 -6.07 -3.49
N GLY A 144 -2.13 -5.66 -2.29
CA GLY A 144 -3.40 -4.97 -2.13
C GLY A 144 -4.62 -5.88 -2.26
N SER A 145 -5.77 -5.26 -2.44
CA SER A 145 -7.07 -5.93 -2.58
C SER A 145 -7.69 -5.66 -3.95
N CYS A 146 -8.84 -6.24 -4.22
CA CYS A 146 -9.67 -5.94 -5.39
C CYS A 146 -10.60 -4.72 -5.17
N ALA A 147 -10.36 -3.89 -4.17
CA ALA A 147 -11.26 -2.79 -3.77
C ALA A 147 -11.30 -1.61 -4.76
N SER A 148 -10.40 -1.54 -5.72
CA SER A 148 -10.37 -0.48 -6.72
C SER A 148 -10.05 -1.05 -8.10
N GLN A 149 -10.55 -0.40 -9.16
CA GLN A 149 -10.27 -0.77 -10.55
C GLN A 149 -8.91 -0.22 -11.04
N ILE A 150 -7.93 -0.13 -10.15
CA ILE A 150 -6.58 0.29 -10.52
C ILE A 150 -5.82 -0.94 -11.05
N ALA A 151 -5.20 -0.80 -12.22
CA ALA A 151 -4.40 -1.87 -12.80
C ALA A 151 -3.36 -2.40 -11.82
N GLY A 152 -3.39 -3.69 -11.59
CA GLY A 152 -2.54 -4.37 -10.61
C GLY A 152 -3.19 -4.60 -9.23
N SER A 153 -4.45 -4.18 -9.04
CA SER A 153 -5.22 -4.41 -7.81
C SER A 153 -6.23 -5.55 -8.03
N ASP A 154 -5.73 -6.77 -8.22
CA ASP A 154 -6.53 -7.93 -8.66
C ASP A 154 -6.85 -8.90 -7.51
N GLY A 155 -6.55 -8.52 -6.26
CA GLY A 155 -6.81 -9.37 -5.09
C GLY A 155 -5.80 -10.49 -4.87
N ASP A 156 -4.64 -10.43 -5.49
CA ASP A 156 -3.56 -11.44 -5.39
C ASP A 156 -3.16 -11.76 -3.94
N THR A 157 -3.38 -10.83 -3.01
CA THR A 157 -3.10 -11.06 -1.58
C THR A 157 -3.82 -12.28 -1.03
N LEU A 158 -5.12 -12.45 -1.35
CA LEU A 158 -5.88 -13.62 -0.90
C LEU A 158 -5.42 -14.91 -1.57
N ARG A 159 -5.10 -14.85 -2.85
CA ARG A 159 -4.55 -15.99 -3.59
C ARG A 159 -3.24 -16.49 -2.99
N PHE A 160 -2.32 -15.58 -2.63
CA PHE A 160 -1.07 -15.96 -1.97
C PHE A 160 -1.28 -16.44 -0.54
N ALA A 161 -2.24 -15.86 0.19
CA ALA A 161 -2.61 -16.37 1.51
C ALA A 161 -3.11 -17.82 1.44
N ASP A 162 -3.96 -18.13 0.46
CA ASP A 162 -4.47 -19.47 0.22
C ASP A 162 -3.35 -20.47 -0.14
N GLN A 163 -2.44 -20.11 -1.05
CA GLN A 163 -1.26 -20.93 -1.39
C GLN A 163 -0.40 -21.24 -0.16
N LEU A 164 -0.30 -20.32 0.79
CA LEU A 164 0.44 -20.50 2.04
C LEU A 164 -0.39 -21.14 3.15
N GLN A 165 -1.63 -21.55 2.86
CA GLN A 165 -2.58 -22.13 3.81
C GLN A 165 -2.84 -21.20 5.02
N LEU A 166 -2.84 -19.89 4.80
CA LEU A 166 -3.15 -18.90 5.82
C LEU A 166 -4.66 -18.64 5.86
N ALA A 167 -5.22 -18.62 7.07
CA ALA A 167 -6.61 -18.25 7.25
C ALA A 167 -6.82 -16.79 6.78
N SER A 168 -7.79 -16.58 5.91
CA SER A 168 -8.12 -15.26 5.38
C SER A 168 -9.62 -14.99 5.44
N ILE A 169 -9.98 -13.72 5.49
CA ILE A 169 -11.37 -13.26 5.42
C ILE A 169 -11.56 -12.64 4.03
N PRO A 170 -12.56 -13.07 3.24
CA PRO A 170 -12.86 -12.48 1.96
C PRO A 170 -13.11 -10.98 2.06
N PHE A 171 -12.67 -10.22 1.04
CA PHE A 171 -12.95 -8.80 1.00
C PHE A 171 -14.44 -8.54 0.74
N SER A 172 -15.01 -7.63 1.53
CA SER A 172 -16.38 -7.13 1.36
C SER A 172 -16.35 -5.64 0.98
N PRO A 173 -17.24 -5.18 0.09
CA PRO A 173 -17.36 -3.77 -0.22
C PRO A 173 -17.75 -2.97 1.02
N ALA A 174 -17.01 -1.90 1.32
CA ALA A 174 -17.31 -0.99 2.42
C ALA A 174 -17.69 0.41 1.92
N LEU A 175 -17.14 0.84 0.78
CA LEU A 175 -17.45 2.10 0.13
C LEU A 175 -17.64 1.84 -1.37
N CYS A 176 -18.83 2.09 -1.88
CA CYS A 176 -19.18 1.85 -3.28
C CYS A 176 -19.70 3.13 -3.95
N PRO A 177 -19.32 3.41 -5.20
CA PRO A 177 -19.93 4.48 -5.97
C PRO A 177 -21.37 4.11 -6.36
N LEU A 178 -22.24 5.09 -6.37
CA LEU A 178 -23.60 4.94 -6.93
C LEU A 178 -23.56 5.21 -8.43
N ARG A 179 -24.18 4.33 -9.23
CA ARG A 179 -24.45 4.57 -10.64
C ARG A 179 -25.84 5.11 -10.80
N CYS A 180 -25.96 6.37 -11.26
CA CYS A 180 -27.24 7.00 -11.58
C CYS A 180 -27.56 6.80 -13.06
N LYS A 181 -28.85 6.57 -13.38
CA LYS A 181 -29.34 6.58 -14.76
C LYS A 181 -29.60 8.01 -15.21
N GLY A 182 -29.30 8.31 -16.48
CA GLY A 182 -29.48 9.63 -17.07
C GLY A 182 -28.25 10.54 -16.97
N ASN A 183 -28.29 11.67 -17.67
CA ASN A 183 -27.18 12.63 -17.79
C ASN A 183 -27.30 13.84 -16.84
N GLN A 184 -28.35 13.90 -16.01
CA GLN A 184 -28.62 15.04 -15.13
C GLN A 184 -27.52 15.33 -14.11
N PHE A 185 -26.70 14.33 -13.78
CA PHE A 185 -25.59 14.46 -12.82
C PHE A 185 -24.25 14.77 -13.50
N SER A 186 -24.19 14.81 -14.82
CA SER A 186 -22.94 15.06 -15.55
C SER A 186 -22.34 16.45 -15.25
N SER A 187 -23.21 17.45 -15.00
CA SER A 187 -22.81 18.80 -14.60
C SER A 187 -22.24 18.88 -13.17
N TRP A 188 -22.38 17.83 -12.37
CA TRP A 188 -21.86 17.77 -11.00
C TRP A 188 -20.46 17.15 -10.95
N ALA A 189 -19.88 16.78 -12.09
CA ALA A 189 -18.54 16.25 -12.14
C ALA A 189 -17.54 17.24 -11.54
N GLY A 190 -16.80 16.80 -10.51
CA GLY A 190 -15.84 17.66 -9.79
C GLY A 190 -16.44 18.51 -8.65
N VAL A 191 -17.75 18.53 -8.46
CA VAL A 191 -18.38 19.14 -7.27
C VAL A 191 -18.13 18.23 -6.06
N ARG A 192 -17.74 18.84 -4.93
CA ARG A 192 -17.49 18.18 -3.65
C ARG A 192 -18.30 18.83 -2.55
#